data_d8a74d212ea632490c58a76f0cec22b2
#
_entry.id   d8a74d212ea632490c58a76f0cec22b2
#
_cell.length_a   1.000
_cell.length_b   1.000
_cell.length_c   1.000
_cell.angle_alpha   90.00
_cell.angle_beta   90.00
_cell.angle_gamma   90.00
#
_symmetry.space_group_name_H-M   'P 1'
#
loop_
_entity.id
_entity.type
_entity.pdbx_description
1 polymer ?
#
loop_
_entity_poly.entity_id
_entity_poly.type
_entity_poly.pdbx_seq_one_letter_code
_entity_poly.pdbx_strand_id
1 'polypeptide(L)'
;MAEHRHQTPLRGVRATPKPKPEGDPTYGPMNRRYIGVPGHIHEVVEIDGKHLAKVGFDDRKIVYYLLDDLELEEGAQRGTFHDREG
;
A
#
# COMPACT_ATOMS: atom_id res chain seq x y z
N MET A 1 0.29 -20.97 -13.32
CA MET A 1 0.14 -20.70 -13.19
C MET A 1 0.00 -19.84 -12.73
N ALA A 2 -0.19 -19.59 -12.52
CA ALA A 2 -0.37 -18.89 -12.22
C ALA A 2 -0.52 -18.06 -11.76
N GLU A 3 -0.33 -18.04 -11.46
CA GLU A 3 -0.43 -17.42 -11.09
C GLU A 3 -0.51 -16.50 -10.81
N HIS A 4 -0.40 -16.22 -10.81
CA HIS A 4 -0.36 -15.38 -10.59
C HIS A 4 -0.68 -14.39 -10.56
N ARG A 5 -0.75 -14.15 -10.65
CA ARG A 5 -0.92 -13.35 -10.61
C ARG A 5 -1.06 -12.50 -10.01
N HIS A 6 -1.08 -12.24 -10.03
CA HIS A 6 -1.13 -11.55 -9.41
C HIS A 6 -1.44 -10.30 -9.66
N GLN A 7 -2.17 -9.96 -10.26
CA GLN A 7 -2.46 -8.88 -10.51
C GLN A 7 -2.85 -8.29 -9.33
N THR A 8 -2.57 -7.19 -9.05
CA THR A 8 -2.85 -6.59 -7.83
C THR A 8 -4.06 -5.72 -7.95
N PRO A 9 -5.12 -6.07 -7.33
CA PRO A 9 -6.31 -5.26 -7.41
C PRO A 9 -6.12 -3.89 -6.80
N LEU A 10 -5.10 -3.72 -5.95
CA LEU A 10 -4.86 -2.42 -5.34
C LEU A 10 -3.93 -1.52 -6.10
N ARG A 11 -3.47 -1.96 -7.27
CA ARG A 11 -2.57 -1.16 -8.04
C ARG A 11 -3.22 0.16 -8.37
N GLY A 12 -2.53 1.25 -8.15
CA GLY A 12 -3.03 2.59 -8.41
C GLY A 12 -3.84 3.20 -7.28
N VAL A 13 -4.14 2.41 -6.24
CA VAL A 13 -4.91 2.91 -5.13
C VAL A 13 -4.08 3.88 -4.31
N ARG A 14 -4.68 4.98 -3.89
CA ARG A 14 -3.98 5.95 -3.10
C ARG A 14 -3.83 5.42 -1.70
N ALA A 15 -2.67 5.51 -1.15
CA ALA A 15 -2.36 4.96 0.16
C ALA A 15 -1.50 5.92 0.94
N THR A 16 -1.79 6.06 2.22
CA THR A 16 -1.05 6.98 3.08
C THR A 16 -0.51 6.21 4.26
N PRO A 17 0.79 6.27 4.51
CA PRO A 17 1.35 5.54 5.64
C PRO A 17 0.83 6.06 6.97
N LYS A 18 0.48 5.13 7.85
CA LYS A 18 -0.06 5.47 9.14
C LYS A 18 1.08 5.76 10.11
N PRO A 19 0.85 6.57 11.12
CA PRO A 19 1.88 6.82 12.12
C PRO A 19 2.10 5.60 12.98
N LYS A 20 3.31 5.40 13.44
CA LYS A 20 3.65 4.32 14.33
C LYS A 20 4.59 4.82 15.40
N PRO A 21 4.62 4.19 16.55
CA PRO A 21 5.49 4.64 17.64
C PRO A 21 6.95 4.58 17.24
N GLU A 22 7.77 5.42 17.79
CA GLU A 22 9.15 5.41 17.51
C GLU A 22 9.70 4.12 18.01
N GLY A 23 10.59 3.54 17.36
CA GLY A 23 11.14 2.26 17.76
C GLY A 23 10.45 1.07 17.15
N ASP A 24 9.34 1.26 16.48
CA ASP A 24 8.67 0.15 15.83
C ASP A 24 9.59 -0.34 14.72
N PRO A 25 10.03 -1.60 14.76
CA PRO A 25 11.00 -2.09 13.79
C PRO A 25 10.47 -2.25 12.37
N THR A 26 9.18 -2.15 12.17
CA THR A 26 8.63 -2.28 10.83
C THR A 26 8.76 -0.98 10.04
N TYR A 27 9.13 0.12 10.71
CA TYR A 27 9.34 1.38 10.01
C TYR A 27 10.80 1.79 10.13
N GLY A 28 11.46 1.89 9.01
CA GLY A 28 12.80 2.44 8.97
C GLY A 28 12.71 3.93 8.70
N PRO A 29 13.83 4.60 8.53
CA PRO A 29 13.84 6.04 8.31
C PRO A 29 13.01 6.48 7.13
N MET A 30 13.06 5.75 6.03
CA MET A 30 12.29 6.13 4.85
C MET A 30 10.81 5.95 5.09
N ASN A 31 10.43 4.92 5.83
CA ASN A 31 9.02 4.71 6.11
C ASN A 31 8.48 5.87 6.93
N ARG A 32 9.27 6.33 7.91
CA ARG A 32 8.81 7.40 8.77
C ARG A 32 8.73 8.74 8.07
N ARG A 33 9.58 8.90 7.09
CA ARG A 33 9.62 10.14 6.35
C ARG A 33 8.32 10.45 5.67
N TYR A 34 7.60 9.43 5.22
CA TYR A 34 6.37 9.63 4.48
C TYR A 34 5.10 9.41 5.27
N ILE A 35 5.19 9.36 6.61
CA ILE A 35 3.99 9.21 7.40
C ILE A 35 3.06 10.38 7.09
N GLY A 36 1.84 10.09 6.76
CA GLY A 36 0.85 11.10 6.44
C GLY A 36 0.91 11.64 5.03
N VAL A 37 1.86 11.17 4.23
CA VAL A 37 2.00 11.67 2.87
C VAL A 37 1.36 10.69 1.91
N PRO A 38 0.40 11.09 1.12
CA PRO A 38 -0.27 10.14 0.23
C PRO A 38 0.62 9.73 -0.93
N GLY A 39 0.56 8.48 -1.27
CA GLY A 39 1.25 7.94 -2.43
C GLY A 39 0.32 6.99 -3.13
N HIS A 40 0.83 6.22 -4.09
CA HIS A 40 0.00 5.27 -4.82
C HIS A 40 0.66 3.90 -4.83
N ILE A 41 -0.13 2.87 -4.71
CA ILE A 41 0.39 1.52 -4.69
C ILE A 41 0.75 1.11 -6.11
N HIS A 42 1.97 0.63 -6.30
CA HIS A 42 2.42 0.12 -7.58
C HIS A 42 2.15 -1.36 -7.65
N GLU A 43 2.33 -2.05 -6.56
CA GLU A 43 2.06 -3.47 -6.55
C GLU A 43 2.09 -3.98 -5.10
N VAL A 44 1.50 -5.11 -4.86
CA VAL A 44 1.52 -5.72 -3.55
C VAL A 44 2.13 -7.11 -3.72
N VAL A 45 3.09 -7.45 -2.89
CA VAL A 45 3.72 -8.76 -2.95
C VAL A 45 3.55 -9.45 -1.62
N GLU A 46 3.50 -10.75 -1.65
CA GLU A 46 3.37 -11.51 -0.43
C GLU A 46 4.69 -12.17 -0.10
N ILE A 47 5.21 -11.92 1.09
CA ILE A 47 6.46 -12.50 1.51
C ILE A 47 6.25 -13.06 2.90
N ASP A 48 6.49 -14.33 3.09
CA ASP A 48 6.33 -15.01 4.36
C ASP A 48 4.94 -14.74 4.98
N GLY A 49 3.94 -14.80 4.16
CA GLY A 49 2.58 -14.62 4.66
C GLY A 49 2.19 -13.18 4.91
N LYS A 50 3.08 -12.25 4.65
CA LYS A 50 2.77 -10.86 4.86
C LYS A 50 2.64 -10.16 3.53
N HIS A 51 1.77 -9.17 3.48
CA HIS A 51 1.58 -8.42 2.25
C HIS A 51 2.31 -7.10 2.33
N LEU A 52 3.23 -6.88 1.40
CA LEU A 52 3.99 -5.65 1.35
C LEU A 52 3.58 -4.86 0.14
N ALA A 53 3.27 -3.62 0.34
CA ALA A 53 2.87 -2.74 -0.75
C ALA A 53 4.04 -1.85 -1.14
N LYS A 54 4.25 -1.75 -2.45
CA LYS A 54 5.28 -0.92 -3.01
C LYS A 54 4.60 0.39 -3.31
N VAL A 55 4.91 1.44 -2.59
CA VAL A 55 4.21 2.72 -2.70
C VAL A 55 5.11 3.77 -3.32
N GLY A 56 4.62 4.42 -4.33
CA GLY A 56 5.37 5.49 -5.00
C GLY A 56 4.86 6.84 -4.57
N PHE A 57 5.76 7.75 -4.30
CA PHE A 57 5.41 9.10 -3.85
C PHE A 57 5.75 10.13 -4.93
N ASP A 58 5.25 11.33 -4.77
CA ASP A 58 5.45 12.37 -5.78
C ASP A 58 6.91 12.71 -6.05
N ASP A 59 7.78 12.49 -5.10
CA ASP A 59 9.19 12.77 -5.31
C ASP A 59 9.89 11.63 -6.02
N ARG A 60 9.11 10.69 -6.55
CA ARG A 60 9.62 9.55 -7.28
C ARG A 60 10.33 8.52 -6.42
N LYS A 61 10.17 8.59 -5.12
CA LYS A 61 10.74 7.58 -4.26
C LYS A 61 9.73 6.48 -4.10
N ILE A 62 10.21 5.27 -3.94
CA ILE A 62 9.36 4.11 -3.74
C ILE A 62 9.75 3.49 -2.43
N VAL A 63 8.77 3.27 -1.58
CA VAL A 63 9.02 2.72 -0.26
C VAL A 63 8.06 1.58 -0.03
N TYR A 64 8.53 0.51 0.63
CA TYR A 64 7.67 -0.63 0.93
C TYR A 64 7.06 -0.50 2.30
N TYR A 65 5.79 -0.84 2.40
CA TYR A 65 5.08 -0.82 3.67
C TYR A 65 4.28 -2.10 3.80
N LEU A 66 4.07 -2.55 5.02
CA LEU A 66 3.13 -3.64 5.23
C LEU A 66 1.77 -3.06 4.88
N LEU A 67 0.95 -3.83 4.20
CA LEU A 67 -0.33 -3.32 3.75
C LEU A 67 -1.17 -2.78 4.91
N ASP A 68 -1.11 -3.42 6.06
CA ASP A 68 -1.86 -2.97 7.20
C ASP A 68 -1.40 -1.62 7.75
N ASP A 69 -0.24 -1.18 7.34
CA ASP A 69 0.29 0.10 7.80
C ASP A 69 -0.11 1.25 6.91
N LEU A 70 -0.95 0.97 5.92
CA LEU A 70 -1.38 2.00 4.99
C LEU A 70 -2.87 2.26 5.13
N GLU A 71 -3.22 3.54 5.01
CA GLU A 71 -4.60 3.89 5.00
C GLU A 71 -4.97 4.00 3.55
N LEU A 72 -5.83 3.14 3.05
CA LEU A 72 -6.18 3.12 1.64
C LEU A 72 -7.38 4.00 1.36
N GLU A 73 -7.38 4.56 0.17
CA GLU A 73 -8.47 5.41 -0.22
C GLU A 73 -9.67 4.54 -0.44
N GLU A 74 -10.61 4.54 0.48
CA GLU A 74 -11.73 3.75 0.40
C GLU A 74 -12.58 3.86 -0.76
N GLY A 75 -12.78 5.01 -1.23
CA GLY A 75 -13.62 5.19 -2.38
C GLY A 75 -13.22 4.37 -3.56
N ALA A 76 -11.96 4.30 -3.82
CA ALA A 76 -11.48 3.57 -4.96
C ALA A 76 -11.79 2.11 -4.83
N GLN A 77 -11.54 1.53 -3.71
CA GLN A 77 -11.80 0.17 -3.54
C GLN A 77 -13.22 -0.12 -3.54
N ARG A 78 -14.01 0.66 -2.91
CA ARG A 78 -15.33 0.42 -2.87
C ARG A 78 -15.97 0.56 -4.15
N GLY A 79 -15.58 1.48 -4.92
CA GLY A 79 -16.13 1.65 -6.22
C GLY A 79 -16.06 0.40 -7.00
N THR A 80 -15.02 -0.30 -6.89
CA THR A 80 -14.85 -1.51 -7.60
C THR A 80 -15.85 -2.54 -7.19
N PHE A 81 -16.11 -2.68 -5.97
CA PHE A 81 -17.03 -3.62 -5.54
C PHE A 81 -18.39 -3.22 -5.85
N HIS A 82 -18.74 -2.02 -5.66
CA HIS A 82 -20.01 -1.60 -5.95
C HIS A 82 -20.41 -1.74 -7.31
N ASP A 83 -19.57 -1.59 -8.19
CA ASP A 83 -19.87 -1.78 -9.55
C ASP A 83 -20.51 -3.04 -9.73
N ARG A 84 -20.13 -4.03 -9.07
CA ARG A 84 -20.65 -5.24 -9.30
C ARG A 84 -21.95 -5.32 -8.76
N GLU A 85 -22.17 -4.73 -7.76
CA GLU A 85 -23.33 -4.86 -7.18
C GLU A 85 -24.23 -4.10 -7.86
N GLY A 86 -23.84 -3.22 -8.43
CA GLY A 86 -24.60 -2.39 -9.12
C GLY A 86 -25.47 -2.57 -9.85
#